data_73b194ed15db9c8f8035d87e65ca2670
#
_entry.id   73b194ed15db9c8f8035d87e65ca2670
#
_cell.length_a   1.000
_cell.length_b   1.000
_cell.length_c   1.000
_cell.angle_alpha   90.00
_cell.angle_beta   90.00
_cell.angle_gamma   90.00
#
_symmetry.space_group_name_H-M   'P 1'
#
loop_
_entity.id
_entity.type
_entity.pdbx_description
1 polymer ?
#
loop_
_entity_poly.entity_id
_entity_poly.type
_entity_poly.pdbx_seq_one_letter_code
_entity_poly.pdbx_strand_id
1 'polypeptide(L)'
;MSDQRAGRLGVGVIGAGHVGPVLASALAGAGHALVGISAVSEASCDRAETMLPGVPVLEIPEIVERSELVLIAIPDAELPALVSGLAATGTWRPGQIVVHTAPNSGVGVLEPAQRAGSIPLAIHPAMSFTGTSLDLTRLAETFFAVTGPSPVLPIGQALVVEMGGEPVVIAEDDRAAYAEAIETARVFSRSIVEQASGILQGIGVEHPGAYLSSLVRSAVEDALSAER
;
A
#
# COMPACT_ATOMS: atom_id res chain seq x y z
N MET A 1 -21.43 10.57 -29.69
CA MET A 1 -20.85 11.41 -28.60
C MET A 1 -19.83 10.56 -27.88
N SER A 2 -18.55 10.73 -28.23
CA SER A 2 -17.46 9.99 -27.60
C SER A 2 -17.32 10.47 -26.17
N ASP A 3 -17.59 9.58 -25.23
CA ASP A 3 -17.28 9.75 -23.82
C ASP A 3 -15.73 9.84 -23.70
N GLN A 4 -15.20 11.06 -23.73
CA GLN A 4 -13.79 11.29 -23.40
C GLN A 4 -13.63 11.11 -21.90
N ARG A 5 -13.52 9.84 -21.48
CA ARG A 5 -13.00 9.52 -20.15
C ARG A 5 -11.60 10.11 -20.08
N ALA A 6 -11.39 11.04 -19.14
CA ALA A 6 -10.07 11.57 -18.82
C ALA A 6 -9.08 10.42 -18.74
N GLY A 7 -7.91 10.57 -19.40
CA GLY A 7 -6.97 9.50 -19.62
C GLY A 7 -6.64 8.73 -18.36
N ARG A 8 -7.04 7.45 -18.32
CA ARG A 8 -6.67 6.53 -17.26
C ARG A 8 -5.25 6.07 -17.49
N LEU A 9 -4.48 5.98 -16.41
CA LEU A 9 -3.06 5.66 -16.46
C LEU A 9 -2.82 4.17 -16.71
N GLY A 10 -1.73 3.85 -17.40
CA GLY A 10 -1.11 2.53 -17.39
C GLY A 10 -0.36 2.30 -16.09
N VAL A 11 -0.83 1.38 -15.25
CA VAL A 11 -0.30 1.10 -13.91
C VAL A 11 0.54 -0.17 -13.92
N GLY A 12 1.81 -0.05 -13.53
CA GLY A 12 2.67 -1.18 -13.27
C GLY A 12 2.89 -1.37 -11.77
N VAL A 13 2.98 -2.61 -11.31
CA VAL A 13 3.07 -2.94 -9.89
C VAL A 13 4.37 -3.69 -9.60
N ILE A 14 5.17 -3.18 -8.70
CA ILE A 14 6.37 -3.85 -8.21
C ILE A 14 6.07 -4.43 -6.83
N GLY A 15 5.95 -5.75 -6.77
CA GLY A 15 5.67 -6.51 -5.55
C GLY A 15 4.24 -7.06 -5.48
N ALA A 16 4.13 -8.39 -5.58
CA ALA A 16 2.88 -9.16 -5.43
C ALA A 16 2.73 -9.72 -4.00
N GLY A 17 3.09 -8.90 -2.99
CA GLY A 17 2.81 -9.15 -1.57
C GLY A 17 1.32 -8.96 -1.26
N HIS A 18 0.99 -8.73 0.02
CA HIS A 18 -0.41 -8.54 0.43
C HIS A 18 -0.99 -7.18 -0.01
N VAL A 19 -0.15 -6.16 -0.22
CA VAL A 19 -0.56 -4.78 -0.51
C VAL A 19 -0.72 -4.53 -2.01
N GLY A 20 0.32 -4.86 -2.81
CA GLY A 20 0.40 -4.52 -4.23
C GLY A 20 -0.82 -4.95 -5.05
N PRO A 21 -1.20 -6.25 -5.04
CA PRO A 21 -2.34 -6.73 -5.79
C PRO A 21 -3.68 -6.12 -5.38
N VAL A 22 -3.87 -5.80 -4.08
CA VAL A 22 -5.11 -5.17 -3.58
C VAL A 22 -5.23 -3.74 -4.11
N LEU A 23 -4.19 -2.92 -3.97
CA LEU A 23 -4.20 -1.54 -4.46
C LEU A 23 -4.30 -1.49 -6.00
N ALA A 24 -3.61 -2.41 -6.70
CA ALA A 24 -3.73 -2.57 -8.15
C ALA A 24 -5.17 -2.89 -8.57
N SER A 25 -5.83 -3.83 -7.86
CA SER A 25 -7.23 -4.19 -8.11
C SER A 25 -8.16 -3.00 -7.88
N ALA A 26 -7.94 -2.19 -6.83
CA ALA A 26 -8.70 -0.98 -6.56
C ALA A 26 -8.53 0.05 -7.70
N LEU A 27 -7.31 0.31 -8.15
CA LEU A 27 -7.02 1.19 -9.28
C LEU A 27 -7.65 0.68 -10.59
N ALA A 28 -7.61 -0.63 -10.84
CA ALA A 28 -8.30 -1.23 -11.99
C ALA A 28 -9.82 -1.03 -11.90
N GLY A 29 -10.41 -1.18 -10.71
CA GLY A 29 -11.82 -0.89 -10.44
C GLY A 29 -12.20 0.56 -10.73
N ALA A 30 -11.27 1.49 -10.51
CA ALA A 30 -11.40 2.90 -10.87
C ALA A 30 -11.20 3.17 -12.39
N GLY A 31 -10.80 2.15 -13.15
CA GLY A 31 -10.68 2.19 -14.63
C GLY A 31 -9.26 2.41 -15.14
N HIS A 32 -8.23 2.33 -14.30
CA HIS A 32 -6.84 2.31 -14.76
C HIS A 32 -6.51 0.99 -15.46
N ALA A 33 -5.57 1.02 -16.41
CA ALA A 33 -5.11 -0.16 -17.13
C ALA A 33 -3.92 -0.78 -16.40
N LEU A 34 -4.01 -2.05 -15.99
CA LEU A 34 -2.86 -2.75 -15.40
C LEU A 34 -1.92 -3.25 -16.50
N VAL A 35 -0.68 -2.80 -16.46
CA VAL A 35 0.37 -3.13 -17.43
C VAL A 35 1.02 -4.46 -17.10
N GLY A 36 1.27 -4.69 -15.82
CA GLY A 36 1.91 -5.89 -15.31
C GLY A 36 2.23 -5.79 -13.82
N ILE A 37 2.61 -6.91 -13.24
CA ILE A 37 3.02 -7.01 -11.83
C ILE A 37 4.29 -7.84 -11.70
N SER A 38 5.19 -7.50 -10.79
CA SER A 38 6.33 -8.36 -10.46
C SER A 38 6.00 -9.30 -9.31
N ALA A 39 6.33 -10.58 -9.49
CA ALA A 39 6.16 -11.63 -8.49
C ALA A 39 7.37 -12.57 -8.56
N VAL A 40 7.90 -13.00 -7.41
CA VAL A 40 9.13 -13.79 -7.34
C VAL A 40 8.89 -15.19 -6.74
N SER A 41 8.07 -15.28 -5.68
CA SER A 41 7.74 -16.55 -5.04
C SER A 41 6.47 -17.15 -5.59
N GLU A 42 6.32 -18.49 -5.50
CA GLU A 42 5.09 -19.20 -5.88
C GLU A 42 3.86 -18.56 -5.24
N ALA A 43 3.89 -18.30 -3.91
CA ALA A 43 2.80 -17.65 -3.20
C ALA A 43 2.49 -16.22 -3.69
N SER A 44 3.49 -15.49 -4.21
CA SER A 44 3.25 -14.17 -4.82
C SER A 44 2.66 -14.28 -6.23
N CYS A 45 3.06 -15.26 -7.01
CA CYS A 45 2.48 -15.56 -8.32
C CYS A 45 1.00 -15.98 -8.18
N ASP A 46 0.69 -16.90 -7.26
CA ASP A 46 -0.67 -17.36 -6.99
C ASP A 46 -1.58 -16.19 -6.56
N ARG A 47 -1.05 -15.29 -5.72
CA ARG A 47 -1.80 -14.11 -5.29
C ARG A 47 -2.02 -13.13 -6.45
N ALA A 48 -1.01 -12.91 -7.29
CA ALA A 48 -1.16 -12.07 -8.49
C ALA A 48 -2.23 -12.63 -9.42
N GLU A 49 -2.21 -13.93 -9.71
CA GLU A 49 -3.22 -14.58 -10.57
C GLU A 49 -4.63 -14.51 -9.98
N THR A 50 -4.75 -14.74 -8.66
CA THR A 50 -6.04 -14.71 -7.95
C THR A 50 -6.65 -13.30 -7.90
N MET A 51 -5.84 -12.29 -7.56
CA MET A 51 -6.31 -10.93 -7.36
C MET A 51 -6.40 -10.11 -8.65
N LEU A 52 -5.57 -10.44 -9.64
CA LEU A 52 -5.40 -9.70 -10.88
C LEU A 52 -5.43 -10.65 -12.08
N PRO A 53 -6.55 -11.38 -12.33
CA PRO A 53 -6.62 -12.36 -13.39
C PRO A 53 -6.34 -11.72 -14.75
N GLY A 54 -5.44 -12.34 -15.52
CA GLY A 54 -5.05 -11.88 -16.85
C GLY A 54 -4.02 -10.75 -16.89
N VAL A 55 -3.55 -10.23 -15.73
CA VAL A 55 -2.44 -9.29 -15.67
C VAL A 55 -1.12 -10.07 -15.75
N PRO A 56 -0.22 -9.75 -16.71
CA PRO A 56 1.02 -10.50 -16.87
C PRO A 56 1.99 -10.26 -15.70
N VAL A 57 2.69 -11.33 -15.30
CA VAL A 57 3.86 -11.21 -14.45
C VAL A 57 5.05 -10.86 -15.34
N LEU A 58 5.70 -9.73 -15.06
CA LEU A 58 6.78 -9.16 -15.86
C LEU A 58 8.01 -8.88 -15.00
N GLU A 59 9.16 -8.73 -15.65
CA GLU A 59 10.38 -8.23 -15.04
C GLU A 59 10.24 -6.75 -14.66
N ILE A 60 10.86 -6.35 -13.55
CA ILE A 60 10.73 -4.98 -13.02
C ILE A 60 11.09 -3.88 -14.04
N PRO A 61 12.20 -3.98 -14.81
CA PRO A 61 12.51 -2.97 -15.82
C PRO A 61 11.40 -2.83 -16.87
N GLU A 62 10.83 -3.94 -17.33
CA GLU A 62 9.75 -3.94 -18.32
C GLU A 62 8.47 -3.28 -17.78
N ILE A 63 8.14 -3.53 -16.49
CA ILE A 63 7.03 -2.85 -15.81
C ILE A 63 7.26 -1.34 -15.83
N VAL A 64 8.43 -0.88 -15.40
CA VAL A 64 8.75 0.55 -15.34
C VAL A 64 8.69 1.20 -16.71
N GLU A 65 9.28 0.58 -17.73
CA GLU A 65 9.32 1.11 -19.09
C GLU A 65 7.92 1.29 -19.73
N ARG A 66 6.97 0.42 -19.36
CA ARG A 66 5.63 0.41 -19.96
C ARG A 66 4.58 1.20 -19.20
N SER A 67 4.90 1.68 -17.98
CA SER A 67 3.92 2.26 -17.06
C SER A 67 3.99 3.77 -17.03
N GLU A 68 2.86 4.42 -16.90
CA GLU A 68 2.72 5.86 -16.58
C GLU A 68 2.72 6.08 -15.06
N LEU A 69 2.20 5.10 -14.30
CA LEU A 69 2.26 5.04 -12.84
C LEU A 69 2.91 3.72 -12.42
N VAL A 70 3.96 3.81 -11.60
CA VAL A 70 4.61 2.66 -10.98
C VAL A 70 4.27 2.63 -9.49
N LEU A 71 3.55 1.60 -9.07
CA LEU A 71 3.23 1.33 -7.67
C LEU A 71 4.25 0.34 -7.09
N ILE A 72 5.04 0.79 -6.12
CA ILE A 72 6.06 -0.02 -5.44
C ILE A 72 5.53 -0.47 -4.08
N ALA A 73 5.23 -1.76 -3.94
CA ALA A 73 4.69 -2.39 -2.74
C ALA A 73 5.59 -3.56 -2.28
N ILE A 74 6.83 -3.23 -1.96
CA ILE A 74 7.87 -4.15 -1.46
C ILE A 74 8.24 -3.79 -0.01
N PRO A 75 9.01 -4.64 0.71
CA PRO A 75 9.51 -4.31 2.03
C PRO A 75 10.33 -3.02 2.05
N ASP A 76 10.15 -2.20 3.09
CA ASP A 76 10.82 -0.89 3.23
C ASP A 76 12.34 -0.97 3.08
N ALA A 77 12.96 -2.03 3.60
CA ALA A 77 14.40 -2.23 3.53
C ALA A 77 14.94 -2.44 2.10
N GLU A 78 14.10 -2.88 1.17
CA GLU A 78 14.48 -3.15 -0.23
C GLU A 78 14.26 -1.93 -1.13
N LEU A 79 13.42 -0.99 -0.71
CA LEU A 79 13.01 0.15 -1.50
C LEU A 79 14.18 1.04 -1.98
N PRO A 80 15.16 1.43 -1.12
CA PRO A 80 16.28 2.27 -1.56
C PRO A 80 17.15 1.60 -2.62
N ALA A 81 17.41 0.29 -2.46
CA ALA A 81 18.24 -0.46 -3.41
C ALA A 81 17.54 -0.61 -4.76
N LEU A 82 16.23 -0.89 -4.77
CA LEU A 82 15.42 -0.97 -5.99
C LEU A 82 15.46 0.36 -6.75
N VAL A 83 15.12 1.47 -6.07
CA VAL A 83 15.02 2.79 -6.70
C VAL A 83 16.37 3.23 -7.29
N SER A 84 17.46 3.03 -6.54
CA SER A 84 18.80 3.36 -6.99
C SER A 84 19.29 2.47 -8.14
N GLY A 85 18.98 1.18 -8.10
CA GLY A 85 19.32 0.22 -9.16
C GLY A 85 18.65 0.58 -10.49
N LEU A 86 17.37 0.91 -10.47
CA LEU A 86 16.63 1.34 -11.66
C LEU A 86 17.13 2.70 -12.19
N ALA A 87 17.54 3.60 -11.30
CA ALA A 87 18.16 4.86 -11.71
C ALA A 87 19.52 4.66 -12.36
N ALA A 88 20.35 3.74 -11.84
CA ALA A 88 21.66 3.42 -12.41
C ALA A 88 21.57 2.82 -13.83
N THR A 89 20.49 2.14 -14.15
CA THR A 89 20.22 1.60 -15.49
C THR A 89 19.48 2.56 -16.41
N GLY A 90 19.10 3.76 -15.91
CA GLY A 90 18.36 4.75 -16.69
C GLY A 90 16.93 4.34 -17.03
N THR A 91 16.31 3.48 -16.21
CA THR A 91 14.98 2.92 -16.48
C THR A 91 13.85 3.90 -16.17
N TRP A 92 14.05 4.83 -15.21
CA TRP A 92 13.03 5.84 -14.86
C TRP A 92 12.77 6.83 -16.00
N ARG A 93 11.53 7.26 -16.14
CA ARG A 93 11.08 8.11 -17.24
C ARG A 93 10.58 9.48 -16.75
N PRO A 94 10.87 10.57 -17.46
CA PRO A 94 10.30 11.89 -17.16
C PRO A 94 8.76 11.87 -17.20
N GLY A 95 8.13 12.52 -16.20
CA GLY A 95 6.68 12.60 -16.08
C GLY A 95 5.99 11.32 -15.53
N GLN A 96 6.74 10.24 -15.32
CA GLN A 96 6.22 9.01 -14.73
C GLN A 96 5.90 9.22 -13.25
N ILE A 97 4.71 8.82 -12.82
CA ILE A 97 4.33 8.86 -11.40
C ILE A 97 4.91 7.64 -10.72
N VAL A 98 5.68 7.84 -9.66
CA VAL A 98 6.27 6.76 -8.86
C VAL A 98 5.72 6.83 -7.44
N VAL A 99 4.98 5.80 -7.05
CA VAL A 99 4.32 5.69 -5.75
C VAL A 99 4.95 4.54 -4.97
N HIS A 100 5.32 4.75 -3.73
CA HIS A 100 5.63 3.64 -2.82
C HIS A 100 4.67 3.60 -1.61
N THR A 101 4.59 2.43 -0.97
CA THR A 101 3.67 2.20 0.16
C THR A 101 4.38 2.04 1.50
N ALA A 102 5.68 2.34 1.58
CA ALA A 102 6.47 2.22 2.79
C ALA A 102 6.04 3.27 3.84
N PRO A 103 5.68 2.88 5.08
CA PRO A 103 5.25 3.83 6.12
C PRO A 103 6.38 4.72 6.61
N ASN A 104 7.60 4.18 6.75
CA ASN A 104 8.75 4.88 7.35
C ASN A 104 9.41 5.88 6.40
N SER A 105 9.16 5.79 5.11
CA SER A 105 9.81 6.60 4.10
C SER A 105 8.87 7.65 3.54
N GLY A 106 9.36 8.88 3.40
CA GLY A 106 8.71 9.90 2.59
C GLY A 106 9.18 9.80 1.13
N VAL A 107 9.06 10.90 0.38
CA VAL A 107 9.48 10.92 -1.03
C VAL A 107 11.00 11.01 -1.21
N GLY A 108 11.76 11.30 -0.17
CA GLY A 108 13.22 11.36 -0.22
C GLY A 108 13.87 10.08 -0.74
N VAL A 109 13.30 8.91 -0.45
CA VAL A 109 13.79 7.62 -0.97
C VAL A 109 13.65 7.51 -2.50
N LEU A 110 12.76 8.26 -3.11
CA LEU A 110 12.54 8.33 -4.56
C LEU A 110 13.40 9.38 -5.26
N GLU A 111 14.32 10.08 -4.55
CA GLU A 111 15.17 11.10 -5.14
C GLU A 111 15.92 10.64 -6.42
N PRO A 112 16.45 9.39 -6.50
CA PRO A 112 17.07 8.91 -7.74
C PRO A 112 16.11 8.88 -8.95
N ALA A 113 14.84 8.51 -8.74
CA ALA A 113 13.81 8.55 -9.77
C ALA A 113 13.40 10.00 -10.11
N GLN A 114 13.29 10.84 -9.09
CA GLN A 114 12.97 12.26 -9.27
C GLN A 114 14.02 12.99 -10.08
N ARG A 115 15.30 12.69 -9.90
CA ARG A 115 16.39 13.25 -10.72
C ARG A 115 16.29 12.85 -12.20
N ALA A 116 15.66 11.73 -12.50
CA ALA A 116 15.35 11.31 -13.86
C ALA A 116 14.06 11.97 -14.41
N GLY A 117 13.41 12.83 -13.62
CA GLY A 117 12.20 13.56 -14.00
C GLY A 117 10.88 12.88 -13.62
N SER A 118 10.91 11.82 -12.82
CA SER A 118 9.70 11.19 -12.32
C SER A 118 9.01 12.03 -11.23
N ILE A 119 7.74 11.80 -11.02
CA ILE A 119 6.88 12.48 -10.04
C ILE A 119 6.75 11.59 -8.80
N PRO A 120 7.41 11.92 -7.68
CA PRO A 120 7.46 11.07 -6.51
C PRO A 120 6.23 11.26 -5.59
N LEU A 121 5.68 10.15 -5.09
CA LEU A 121 4.62 10.12 -4.08
C LEU A 121 4.88 8.97 -3.09
N ALA A 122 4.59 9.20 -1.82
CA ALA A 122 4.50 8.17 -0.80
C ALA A 122 3.04 8.06 -0.35
N ILE A 123 2.42 6.90 -0.55
CA ILE A 123 0.99 6.67 -0.23
C ILE A 123 0.90 5.38 0.60
N HIS A 124 0.69 5.51 1.91
CA HIS A 124 0.61 4.36 2.81
C HIS A 124 -0.81 4.18 3.35
N PRO A 125 -1.49 3.05 3.04
CA PRO A 125 -2.79 2.71 3.64
C PRO A 125 -2.63 2.27 5.10
N ALA A 126 -3.33 2.93 6.02
CA ALA A 126 -3.26 2.67 7.45
C ALA A 126 -4.12 1.45 7.86
N MET A 127 -3.85 0.29 7.26
CA MET A 127 -4.54 -0.96 7.57
C MET A 127 -3.61 -2.18 7.48
N SER A 128 -4.03 -3.29 8.08
CA SER A 128 -3.38 -4.59 7.90
C SER A 128 -4.03 -5.35 6.75
N PHE A 129 -3.22 -5.73 5.78
CA PHE A 129 -3.67 -6.45 4.59
C PHE A 129 -3.62 -7.97 4.76
N THR A 130 -4.66 -8.64 4.30
CA THR A 130 -4.69 -10.11 4.17
C THR A 130 -4.23 -10.57 2.78
N GLY A 131 -4.20 -9.67 1.80
CA GLY A 131 -3.87 -9.96 0.42
C GLY A 131 -5.00 -10.64 -0.34
N THR A 132 -6.25 -10.45 0.10
CA THR A 132 -7.46 -11.02 -0.51
C THR A 132 -8.45 -9.93 -0.90
N SER A 133 -9.50 -10.31 -1.64
CA SER A 133 -10.58 -9.39 -2.04
C SER A 133 -11.35 -8.77 -0.88
N LEU A 134 -11.27 -9.35 0.33
CA LEU A 134 -11.85 -8.75 1.53
C LEU A 134 -11.24 -7.39 1.86
N ASP A 135 -9.98 -7.19 1.53
CA ASP A 135 -9.29 -5.92 1.77
C ASP A 135 -9.86 -4.79 0.91
N LEU A 136 -10.40 -5.08 -0.28
CA LEU A 136 -11.04 -4.07 -1.13
C LEU A 136 -12.21 -3.37 -0.45
N THR A 137 -13.01 -4.12 0.31
CA THR A 137 -14.11 -3.53 1.08
C THR A 137 -13.60 -2.64 2.22
N ARG A 138 -12.48 -3.03 2.83
CA ARG A 138 -11.86 -2.28 3.95
C ARG A 138 -11.19 -0.97 3.51
N LEU A 139 -10.78 -0.87 2.23
CA LEU A 139 -10.20 0.37 1.71
C LEU A 139 -11.13 1.56 1.88
N ALA A 140 -12.45 1.37 1.76
CA ALA A 140 -13.45 2.43 1.90
C ALA A 140 -13.50 3.06 3.31
N GLU A 141 -12.96 2.37 4.31
CA GLU A 141 -12.89 2.84 5.71
C GLU A 141 -11.45 3.19 6.11
N THR A 142 -10.52 3.17 5.14
CA THR A 142 -9.09 3.31 5.41
C THR A 142 -8.59 4.72 5.09
N PHE A 143 -7.89 5.33 6.05
CA PHE A 143 -7.11 6.53 5.81
C PHE A 143 -5.77 6.18 5.17
N PHE A 144 -5.37 7.01 4.22
CA PHE A 144 -4.08 6.87 3.53
C PHE A 144 -3.20 8.09 3.82
N ALA A 145 -2.03 7.85 4.39
CA ALA A 145 -1.02 8.89 4.52
C ALA A 145 -0.42 9.22 3.16
N VAL A 146 -0.58 10.46 2.70
CA VAL A 146 -0.03 10.96 1.43
C VAL A 146 1.07 11.95 1.71
N THR A 147 2.27 11.70 1.18
CA THR A 147 3.39 12.65 1.19
C THR A 147 3.90 12.88 -0.22
N GLY A 148 4.20 14.13 -0.53
CA GLY A 148 4.73 14.52 -1.84
C GLY A 148 5.02 16.01 -1.89
N PRO A 149 5.72 16.49 -2.94
CA PRO A 149 5.86 17.90 -3.20
C PRO A 149 4.48 18.58 -3.34
N SER A 150 4.32 19.78 -2.80
CA SER A 150 3.02 20.47 -2.77
C SER A 150 2.26 20.49 -4.10
N PRO A 151 2.92 20.72 -5.27
CA PRO A 151 2.20 20.69 -6.56
C PRO A 151 1.69 19.30 -6.98
N VAL A 152 2.22 18.24 -6.37
CA VAL A 152 1.93 16.83 -6.71
C VAL A 152 0.89 16.22 -5.76
N LEU A 153 0.74 16.75 -4.55
CA LEU A 153 -0.21 16.24 -3.54
C LEU A 153 -1.62 15.99 -4.09
N PRO A 154 -2.22 16.87 -4.94
CA PRO A 154 -3.55 16.61 -5.50
C PRO A 154 -3.63 15.31 -6.32
N ILE A 155 -2.54 14.90 -6.98
CA ILE A 155 -2.48 13.63 -7.72
C ILE A 155 -2.55 12.46 -6.73
N GLY A 156 -1.75 12.51 -5.67
CA GLY A 156 -1.76 11.46 -4.63
C GLY A 156 -3.11 11.34 -3.93
N GLN A 157 -3.73 12.48 -3.59
CA GLN A 157 -5.06 12.50 -2.99
C GLN A 157 -6.13 11.92 -3.94
N ALA A 158 -6.07 12.26 -5.23
CA ALA A 158 -6.99 11.72 -6.23
C ALA A 158 -6.84 10.20 -6.36
N LEU A 159 -5.61 9.68 -6.42
CA LEU A 159 -5.36 8.23 -6.46
C LEU A 159 -5.93 7.50 -5.24
N VAL A 160 -5.82 8.09 -4.05
CA VAL A 160 -6.41 7.51 -2.83
C VAL A 160 -7.93 7.46 -2.92
N VAL A 161 -8.58 8.55 -3.34
CA VAL A 161 -10.04 8.59 -3.51
C VAL A 161 -10.48 7.58 -4.58
N GLU A 162 -9.74 7.44 -5.66
CA GLU A 162 -10.02 6.44 -6.71
C GLU A 162 -9.88 4.99 -6.19
N MET A 163 -9.00 4.73 -5.23
CA MET A 163 -8.90 3.45 -4.53
C MET A 163 -9.99 3.25 -3.47
N GLY A 164 -10.82 4.25 -3.22
CA GLY A 164 -11.92 4.20 -2.26
C GLY A 164 -11.58 4.66 -0.85
N GLY A 165 -10.33 5.07 -0.57
CA GLY A 165 -9.88 5.51 0.75
C GLY A 165 -9.98 7.01 0.98
N GLU A 166 -9.59 7.44 2.19
CA GLU A 166 -9.56 8.85 2.59
C GLU A 166 -8.11 9.34 2.71
N PRO A 167 -7.70 10.39 1.93
CA PRO A 167 -6.32 10.88 1.96
C PRO A 167 -6.09 11.83 3.13
N VAL A 168 -4.99 11.61 3.87
CA VAL A 168 -4.45 12.52 4.90
C VAL A 168 -3.04 12.91 4.51
N VAL A 169 -2.76 14.21 4.43
CA VAL A 169 -1.42 14.70 4.11
C VAL A 169 -0.53 14.59 5.34
N ILE A 170 0.56 13.85 5.21
CA ILE A 170 1.62 13.75 6.21
C ILE A 170 2.88 14.42 5.63
N ALA A 171 3.46 15.36 6.36
CA ALA A 171 4.68 16.03 5.93
C ALA A 171 5.87 15.04 5.89
N GLU A 172 6.88 15.35 5.05
CA GLU A 172 8.08 14.51 4.93
C GLU A 172 8.75 14.29 6.30
N ASP A 173 8.89 15.36 7.08
CA ASP A 173 9.55 15.34 8.39
C ASP A 173 8.75 14.56 9.44
N ASP A 174 7.44 14.39 9.24
CA ASP A 174 6.55 13.69 10.18
C ASP A 174 6.41 12.19 9.88
N ARG A 175 7.02 11.69 8.79
CA ARG A 175 6.91 10.28 8.40
C ARG A 175 7.40 9.31 9.46
N ALA A 176 8.48 9.64 10.18
CA ALA A 176 9.00 8.79 11.25
C ALA A 176 8.01 8.68 12.42
N ALA A 177 7.43 9.79 12.86
CA ALA A 177 6.41 9.78 13.91
C ALA A 177 5.12 9.06 13.48
N TYR A 178 4.68 9.28 12.25
CA TYR A 178 3.57 8.54 11.67
C TYR A 178 3.81 7.02 11.69
N ALA A 179 4.97 6.58 11.21
CA ALA A 179 5.32 5.16 11.16
C ALA A 179 5.39 4.54 12.56
N GLU A 180 5.95 5.26 13.53
CA GLU A 180 5.98 4.85 14.94
C GLU A 180 4.56 4.65 15.50
N ALA A 181 3.64 5.57 15.20
CA ALA A 181 2.24 5.46 15.64
C ALA A 181 1.54 4.24 15.03
N ILE A 182 1.70 4.02 13.72
CA ILE A 182 1.13 2.86 13.02
C ILE A 182 1.69 1.54 13.56
N GLU A 183 3.01 1.46 13.71
CA GLU A 183 3.67 0.24 14.24
C GLU A 183 3.29 -0.03 15.68
N THR A 184 3.21 1.02 16.51
CA THR A 184 2.73 0.93 17.90
C THR A 184 1.33 0.32 17.95
N ALA A 185 0.38 0.87 17.20
CA ALA A 185 -0.99 0.36 17.14
C ALA A 185 -1.01 -1.11 16.68
N ARG A 186 -0.24 -1.46 15.66
CA ARG A 186 -0.19 -2.81 15.09
C ARG A 186 0.42 -3.84 16.05
N VAL A 187 1.58 -3.52 16.64
CA VAL A 187 2.34 -4.44 17.49
C VAL A 187 1.65 -4.66 18.83
N PHE A 188 1.24 -3.57 19.50
CA PHE A 188 0.60 -3.69 20.81
C PHE A 188 -0.76 -4.37 20.73
N SER A 189 -1.57 -4.09 19.70
CA SER A 189 -2.85 -4.78 19.51
C SER A 189 -2.66 -6.30 19.36
N ARG A 190 -1.66 -6.72 18.58
CA ARG A 190 -1.33 -8.14 18.44
C ARG A 190 -0.85 -8.74 19.76
N SER A 191 0.13 -8.12 20.41
CA SER A 191 0.73 -8.62 21.66
C SER A 191 -0.31 -8.82 22.76
N ILE A 192 -1.24 -7.86 22.91
CA ILE A 192 -2.32 -7.96 23.91
C ILE A 192 -3.20 -9.19 23.64
N VAL A 193 -3.59 -9.42 22.39
CA VAL A 193 -4.43 -10.56 22.01
C VAL A 193 -3.67 -11.88 22.21
N GLU A 194 -2.41 -11.95 21.80
CA GLU A 194 -1.55 -13.13 21.96
C GLU A 194 -1.35 -13.49 23.46
N GLN A 195 -1.06 -12.50 24.29
CA GLN A 195 -0.88 -12.68 25.73
C GLN A 195 -2.17 -13.18 26.41
N ALA A 196 -3.30 -12.53 26.14
CA ALA A 196 -4.59 -12.92 26.71
C ALA A 196 -5.01 -14.31 26.23
N SER A 197 -4.75 -14.65 24.97
CA SER A 197 -5.02 -15.97 24.40
C SER A 197 -4.18 -17.04 25.11
N GLY A 198 -2.89 -16.79 25.38
CA GLY A 198 -2.01 -17.70 26.11
C GLY A 198 -2.50 -17.99 27.53
N ILE A 199 -2.98 -16.97 28.25
CA ILE A 199 -3.56 -17.13 29.59
C ILE A 199 -4.80 -18.05 29.56
N LEU A 200 -5.72 -17.81 28.61
CA LEU A 200 -6.93 -18.61 28.44
C LEU A 200 -6.63 -20.07 28.07
N GLN A 201 -5.65 -20.27 27.18
CA GLN A 201 -5.18 -21.63 26.86
C GLN A 201 -4.63 -22.35 28.09
N GLY A 202 -3.89 -21.64 28.94
CA GLY A 202 -3.34 -22.21 30.20
C GLY A 202 -4.40 -22.69 31.19
N ILE A 203 -5.63 -22.18 31.10
CA ILE A 203 -6.78 -22.65 31.92
C ILE A 203 -7.76 -23.52 31.14
N GLY A 204 -7.39 -24.01 29.94
CA GLY A 204 -8.14 -25.03 29.20
C GLY A 204 -9.17 -24.47 28.20
N VAL A 205 -9.13 -23.18 27.84
CA VAL A 205 -10.01 -22.63 26.79
C VAL A 205 -9.46 -23.02 25.41
N GLU A 206 -10.22 -23.82 24.65
CA GLU A 206 -9.76 -24.39 23.37
C GLU A 206 -9.65 -23.36 22.23
N HIS A 207 -10.52 -22.32 22.20
CA HIS A 207 -10.56 -21.30 21.15
C HIS A 207 -10.51 -19.87 21.72
N PRO A 208 -9.38 -19.47 22.36
CA PRO A 208 -9.29 -18.21 23.07
C PRO A 208 -9.48 -16.97 22.18
N GLY A 209 -9.04 -17.02 20.93
CA GLY A 209 -9.25 -15.92 19.98
C GLY A 209 -10.72 -15.65 19.70
N ALA A 210 -11.54 -16.69 19.54
CA ALA A 210 -12.98 -16.55 19.37
C ALA A 210 -13.63 -16.00 20.67
N TYR A 211 -13.19 -16.49 21.83
CA TYR A 211 -13.66 -16.06 23.14
C TYR A 211 -13.39 -14.56 23.39
N LEU A 212 -12.18 -14.08 23.02
CA LEU A 212 -11.76 -12.69 23.22
C LEU A 212 -12.32 -11.72 22.18
N SER A 213 -12.79 -12.21 21.02
CA SER A 213 -13.10 -11.39 19.86
C SER A 213 -14.06 -10.23 20.17
N SER A 214 -15.15 -10.49 20.87
CA SER A 214 -16.15 -9.45 21.22
C SER A 214 -15.59 -8.45 22.21
N LEU A 215 -14.89 -8.92 23.25
CA LEU A 215 -14.30 -8.06 24.28
C LEU A 215 -13.24 -7.13 23.71
N VAL A 216 -12.31 -7.67 22.92
CA VAL A 216 -11.24 -6.86 22.33
C VAL A 216 -11.79 -5.81 21.37
N ARG A 217 -12.79 -6.20 20.56
CA ARG A 217 -13.41 -5.27 19.62
C ARG A 217 -14.10 -4.11 20.35
N SER A 218 -14.94 -4.39 21.34
CA SER A 218 -15.62 -3.33 22.10
C SER A 218 -14.63 -2.43 22.86
N ALA A 219 -13.59 -3.00 23.47
CA ALA A 219 -12.59 -2.20 24.17
C ALA A 219 -11.82 -1.25 23.24
N VAL A 220 -11.51 -1.68 22.01
CA VAL A 220 -10.87 -0.84 20.98
C VAL A 220 -11.85 0.22 20.48
N GLU A 221 -13.10 -0.13 20.20
CA GLU A 221 -14.14 0.82 19.77
C GLU A 221 -14.40 1.90 20.83
N ASP A 222 -14.45 1.52 22.12
CA ASP A 222 -14.61 2.45 23.23
C ASP A 222 -13.41 3.43 23.31
N ALA A 223 -12.18 2.92 23.20
CA ALA A 223 -10.98 3.75 23.21
C ALA A 223 -10.95 4.75 22.03
N LEU A 224 -11.24 4.30 20.82
CA LEU A 224 -11.30 5.16 19.62
C LEU A 224 -12.44 6.19 19.69
N SER A 225 -13.54 5.88 20.38
CA SER A 225 -14.67 6.80 20.55
C SER A 225 -14.39 7.90 21.58
N ALA A 226 -13.52 7.63 22.54
CA ALA A 226 -13.15 8.61 23.58
C ALA A 226 -12.24 9.74 23.04
N GLU A 227 -11.64 9.57 21.87
CA GLU A 227 -10.77 10.56 21.21
C GLU A 227 -11.51 11.41 20.15
N ARG A 228 -12.83 11.19 19.96
CA ARG A 228 -13.69 11.99 19.08
C ARG A 228 -14.34 13.14 19.81
#